data_80fbcf564682acc88de4737392e60b99
#
_entry.id   80fbcf564682acc88de4737392e60b99
#
_cell.length_a   1.000
_cell.length_b   1.000
_cell.length_c   1.000
_cell.angle_alpha   90.00
_cell.angle_beta   90.00
_cell.angle_gamma   90.00
#
_symmetry.space_group_name_H-M   'P 1'
#
loop_
_entity.id
_entity.type
_entity.pdbx_description
1 polymer ?
#
loop_
_entity_poly.entity_id
_entity_poly.type
_entity_poly.pdbx_seq_one_letter_code
_entity_poly.pdbx_strand_id
1 'polypeptide(L)'
;MRRVVPLLALAAALSLAGCQKSLAASDDDKAFGERVRAYLLAHPEVIAEAAQRLEARQAAQDEAEQKQAQKALPSVRAALERDPRDFVANPNGRVTVTEFYDYRCPHCISAAPDVVALIRQHPDVRFVFKEMPIFGPVSQHAARAALAVKKASGDYVGLYQAYMSTRGLDDATIDKLALAKGAHPADLAPAAAHQDDAHLAANAAIFEKLDLEGTPAFIVGNQFVLGDDMKALNAALTSALAAKPTQTARS
;
A
#
# COMPACT_ATOMS: atom_id res chain seq x y z
N MET A 1 -39.01 6.30 70.78
CA MET A 1 -40.37 6.72 70.32
C MET A 1 -40.37 6.78 68.81
N ARG A 2 -41.30 6.08 68.17
CA ARG A 2 -41.89 6.19 66.80
C ARG A 2 -40.91 6.38 65.62
N ARG A 3 -40.60 5.32 64.88
CA ARG A 3 -41.24 4.79 63.65
C ARG A 3 -41.86 5.87 62.76
N VAL A 4 -41.27 6.07 61.52
CA VAL A 4 -42.01 6.21 60.27
C VAL A 4 -41.10 5.77 59.12
N VAL A 5 -41.48 4.66 58.46
CA VAL A 5 -41.12 4.30 57.08
C VAL A 5 -42.23 4.89 56.22
N PRO A 6 -41.93 5.40 55.01
CA PRO A 6 -42.66 4.92 53.84
C PRO A 6 -41.71 4.62 52.66
N LEU A 7 -41.84 3.42 52.10
CA LEU A 7 -42.51 3.14 50.83
C LEU A 7 -42.43 4.25 49.75
N LEU A 8 -41.47 4.09 48.84
CA LEU A 8 -41.51 4.58 47.47
C LEU A 8 -40.34 3.97 46.67
N ALA A 9 -40.47 2.67 46.38
CA ALA A 9 -39.55 1.96 45.49
C ALA A 9 -40.32 0.90 44.71
N LEU A 10 -41.22 1.34 43.82
CA LEU A 10 -41.89 0.43 42.89
C LEU A 10 -42.53 1.22 41.74
N ALA A 11 -41.73 1.80 40.83
CA ALA A 11 -42.21 2.29 39.55
C ALA A 11 -41.03 2.74 38.63
N ALA A 12 -40.11 1.84 38.26
CA ALA A 12 -39.10 2.11 37.20
C ALA A 12 -38.61 0.83 36.54
N ALA A 13 -39.47 -0.12 36.28
CA ALA A 13 -39.13 -1.38 35.60
C ALA A 13 -40.10 -1.73 34.47
N LEU A 14 -40.55 -0.74 33.70
CA LEU A 14 -41.39 -0.99 32.51
C LEU A 14 -41.11 0.07 31.43
N SER A 15 -39.97 0.03 30.74
CA SER A 15 -39.78 0.75 29.47
C SER A 15 -38.53 0.36 28.71
N LEU A 16 -38.10 -0.91 28.75
CA LEU A 16 -37.00 -1.43 27.90
C LEU A 16 -37.47 -2.59 27.00
N ALA A 17 -38.76 -2.62 26.65
CA ALA A 17 -39.33 -3.57 25.70
C ALA A 17 -39.75 -2.83 24.41
N GLY A 18 -38.81 -2.15 23.75
CA GLY A 18 -39.12 -1.43 22.53
C GLY A 18 -37.94 -1.37 21.59
N CYS A 19 -38.01 -2.11 20.48
CA CYS A 19 -37.12 -2.10 19.30
C CYS A 19 -35.99 -3.12 19.25
N GLN A 20 -36.26 -4.40 19.52
CA GLN A 20 -35.64 -5.44 18.71
C GLN A 20 -36.54 -5.68 17.49
N LYS A 21 -36.45 -4.80 16.48
CA LYS A 21 -36.83 -5.17 15.12
C LYS A 21 -35.84 -6.24 14.70
N SER A 22 -36.22 -7.50 14.80
CA SER A 22 -35.48 -8.60 14.20
C SER A 22 -35.33 -8.29 12.69
N LEU A 23 -34.10 -8.30 12.18
CA LEU A 23 -33.79 -8.32 10.76
C LEU A 23 -34.16 -9.68 10.13
N ALA A 24 -35.31 -10.22 10.48
CA ALA A 24 -35.90 -11.34 9.76
C ALA A 24 -36.41 -10.77 8.43
N ALA A 25 -35.83 -11.24 7.33
CA ALA A 25 -36.32 -10.91 6.00
C ALA A 25 -37.83 -11.13 5.95
N SER A 26 -38.56 -10.16 5.40
CA SER A 26 -40.03 -10.28 5.24
C SER A 26 -40.35 -11.44 4.32
N ASP A 27 -41.56 -11.99 4.38
CA ASP A 27 -41.96 -13.06 3.46
C ASP A 27 -41.93 -12.58 2.00
N ASP A 28 -42.13 -11.29 1.75
CA ASP A 28 -41.96 -10.67 0.44
C ASP A 28 -40.50 -10.69 0.00
N ASP A 29 -39.53 -10.44 0.89
CA ASP A 29 -38.09 -10.50 0.56
C ASP A 29 -37.66 -11.92 0.24
N LYS A 30 -38.17 -12.92 0.96
CA LYS A 30 -37.91 -14.34 0.66
C LYS A 30 -38.48 -14.75 -0.68
N ALA A 31 -39.73 -14.40 -0.96
CA ALA A 31 -40.38 -14.71 -2.26
C ALA A 31 -39.66 -13.98 -3.42
N PHE A 32 -39.17 -12.77 -3.22
CA PHE A 32 -38.36 -12.07 -4.20
C PHE A 32 -37.01 -12.78 -4.42
N GLY A 33 -36.31 -13.14 -3.37
CA GLY A 33 -35.04 -13.87 -3.43
C GLY A 33 -35.17 -15.21 -4.17
N GLU A 34 -36.25 -15.96 -3.94
CA GLU A 34 -36.53 -17.20 -4.65
C GLU A 34 -36.75 -16.98 -6.15
N ARG A 35 -37.48 -15.94 -6.54
CA ARG A 35 -37.69 -15.58 -7.96
C ARG A 35 -36.39 -15.17 -8.62
N VAL A 36 -35.55 -14.34 -7.98
CA VAL A 36 -34.23 -13.96 -8.49
C VAL A 36 -33.35 -15.19 -8.65
N ARG A 37 -33.32 -16.07 -7.65
CA ARG A 37 -32.56 -17.32 -7.74
C ARG A 37 -33.01 -18.20 -8.89
N ALA A 38 -34.33 -18.41 -9.01
CA ALA A 38 -34.89 -19.22 -10.10
C ALA A 38 -34.57 -18.65 -11.50
N TYR A 39 -34.65 -17.32 -11.63
CA TYR A 39 -34.31 -16.62 -12.87
C TYR A 39 -32.83 -16.78 -13.22
N LEU A 40 -31.91 -16.55 -12.26
CA LEU A 40 -30.47 -16.66 -12.49
C LEU A 40 -30.03 -18.10 -12.77
N LEU A 41 -30.71 -19.09 -12.19
CA LEU A 41 -30.45 -20.52 -12.53
C LEU A 41 -30.97 -20.92 -13.88
N ALA A 42 -32.08 -20.30 -14.36
CA ALA A 42 -32.59 -20.50 -15.70
C ALA A 42 -31.81 -19.72 -16.77
N HIS A 43 -31.13 -18.62 -16.37
CA HIS A 43 -30.38 -17.69 -17.23
C HIS A 43 -28.98 -17.43 -16.65
N PRO A 44 -28.08 -18.43 -16.54
CA PRO A 44 -26.76 -18.28 -15.96
C PRO A 44 -25.86 -17.31 -16.74
N GLU A 45 -26.14 -17.07 -18.01
CA GLU A 45 -25.50 -16.12 -18.90
C GLU A 45 -25.56 -14.67 -18.33
N VAL A 46 -26.59 -14.30 -17.57
CA VAL A 46 -26.75 -12.97 -16.96
C VAL A 46 -25.62 -12.68 -15.96
N ILE A 47 -25.17 -13.69 -15.22
CA ILE A 47 -24.05 -13.54 -14.28
C ILE A 47 -22.75 -13.33 -15.07
N ALA A 48 -22.53 -14.09 -16.14
CA ALA A 48 -21.35 -13.94 -17.00
C ALA A 48 -21.32 -12.57 -17.68
N GLU A 49 -22.48 -12.10 -18.18
CA GLU A 49 -22.60 -10.76 -18.77
C GLU A 49 -22.36 -9.64 -17.75
N ALA A 50 -22.90 -9.79 -16.53
CA ALA A 50 -22.68 -8.82 -15.45
C ALA A 50 -21.18 -8.76 -15.05
N ALA A 51 -20.52 -9.91 -14.97
CA ALA A 51 -19.08 -9.97 -14.67
C ALA A 51 -18.25 -9.30 -15.77
N GLN A 52 -18.52 -9.60 -17.06
CA GLN A 52 -17.84 -8.95 -18.18
C GLN A 52 -18.05 -7.42 -18.19
N ARG A 53 -19.26 -6.96 -17.89
CA ARG A 53 -19.54 -5.51 -17.79
C ARG A 53 -18.80 -4.86 -16.62
N LEU A 54 -18.66 -5.55 -15.50
CA LEU A 54 -17.89 -5.08 -14.35
C LEU A 54 -16.40 -4.97 -14.71
N GLU A 55 -15.82 -6.03 -15.29
CA GLU A 55 -14.43 -6.04 -15.77
C GLU A 55 -14.16 -4.92 -16.78
N ALA A 56 -15.06 -4.69 -17.74
CA ALA A 56 -14.92 -3.62 -18.72
C ALA A 56 -14.97 -2.22 -18.07
N ARG A 57 -15.80 -2.04 -17.04
CA ARG A 57 -15.83 -0.78 -16.28
C ARG A 57 -14.56 -0.56 -15.50
N GLN A 58 -14.05 -1.59 -14.82
CA GLN A 58 -12.80 -1.54 -14.09
C GLN A 58 -11.63 -1.20 -15.00
N ALA A 59 -11.51 -1.91 -16.13
CA ALA A 59 -10.47 -1.62 -17.11
C ALA A 59 -10.52 -0.18 -17.65
N ALA A 60 -11.72 0.36 -17.88
CA ALA A 60 -11.88 1.74 -18.33
C ALA A 60 -11.51 2.77 -17.24
N GLN A 61 -11.80 2.46 -15.97
CA GLN A 61 -11.37 3.29 -14.83
C GLN A 61 -9.85 3.25 -14.69
N ASP A 62 -9.25 2.07 -14.66
CA ASP A 62 -7.79 1.89 -14.57
C ASP A 62 -7.06 2.64 -15.70
N GLU A 63 -7.60 2.58 -16.93
CA GLU A 63 -7.03 3.33 -18.06
C GLU A 63 -7.13 4.85 -17.87
N ALA A 64 -8.24 5.34 -17.32
CA ALA A 64 -8.43 6.77 -17.04
C ALA A 64 -7.48 7.25 -15.95
N GLU A 65 -7.34 6.51 -14.86
CA GLU A 65 -6.42 6.78 -13.76
C GLU A 65 -4.97 6.77 -14.22
N GLN A 66 -4.56 5.76 -15.00
CA GLN A 66 -3.23 5.72 -15.60
C GLN A 66 -2.94 6.92 -16.49
N LYS A 67 -3.89 7.36 -17.31
CA LYS A 67 -3.74 8.57 -18.14
C LYS A 67 -3.58 9.82 -17.29
N GLN A 68 -4.31 9.92 -16.18
CA GLN A 68 -4.20 11.05 -15.26
C GLN A 68 -2.85 11.05 -14.55
N ALA A 69 -2.42 9.91 -14.00
CA ALA A 69 -1.11 9.73 -13.40
C ALA A 69 0.03 10.07 -14.39
N GLN A 70 -0.07 9.62 -15.64
CA GLN A 70 0.91 9.93 -16.68
C GLN A 70 1.00 11.44 -16.98
N LYS A 71 -0.11 12.19 -16.90
CA LYS A 71 -0.10 13.66 -17.07
C LYS A 71 0.58 14.37 -15.89
N ALA A 72 0.40 13.85 -14.67
CA ALA A 72 1.02 14.42 -13.47
C ALA A 72 2.52 14.09 -13.37
N LEU A 73 2.94 12.95 -13.90
CA LEU A 73 4.27 12.38 -13.76
C LEU A 73 5.43 13.35 -14.09
N PRO A 74 5.42 14.14 -15.18
CA PRO A 74 6.51 15.08 -15.47
C PRO A 74 6.76 16.08 -14.34
N SER A 75 5.70 16.52 -13.65
CA SER A 75 5.79 17.51 -12.58
C SER A 75 6.40 16.99 -11.28
N VAL A 76 6.40 15.67 -11.07
CA VAL A 76 6.93 15.00 -9.87
C VAL A 76 8.17 14.15 -10.16
N ARG A 77 8.53 13.95 -11.43
CA ARG A 77 9.60 13.02 -11.85
C ARG A 77 10.91 13.20 -11.10
N ALA A 78 11.35 14.43 -10.93
CA ALA A 78 12.59 14.71 -10.21
C ALA A 78 12.51 14.25 -8.74
N ALA A 79 11.41 14.56 -8.04
CA ALA A 79 11.19 14.14 -6.67
C ALA A 79 10.91 12.63 -6.56
N LEU A 80 10.27 12.04 -7.58
CA LEU A 80 9.99 10.61 -7.66
C LEU A 80 11.30 9.79 -7.80
N GLU A 81 12.20 10.23 -8.66
CA GLU A 81 13.34 9.42 -9.05
C GLU A 81 14.68 9.89 -8.46
N ARG A 82 14.82 11.15 -8.02
CA ARG A 82 16.09 11.80 -7.70
C ARG A 82 16.16 12.43 -6.31
N ASP A 83 15.19 12.18 -5.44
CA ASP A 83 15.27 12.66 -4.07
C ASP A 83 16.44 11.97 -3.34
N PRO A 84 17.44 12.71 -2.83
CA PRO A 84 18.61 12.11 -2.18
C PRO A 84 18.28 11.45 -0.84
N ARG A 85 17.10 11.69 -0.31
CA ARG A 85 16.62 11.08 0.92
C ARG A 85 16.18 9.64 0.71
N ASP A 86 15.78 9.25 -0.51
CA ASP A 86 15.40 7.88 -0.83
C ASP A 86 16.59 6.92 -0.80
N PHE A 87 16.33 5.66 -0.50
CA PHE A 87 17.29 4.62 -0.79
C PHE A 87 17.22 4.23 -2.28
N VAL A 88 18.38 3.96 -2.85
CA VAL A 88 18.50 3.56 -4.25
C VAL A 88 19.44 2.38 -4.37
N ALA A 89 18.91 1.24 -4.85
CA ALA A 89 19.74 0.13 -5.29
C ALA A 89 20.17 0.35 -6.75
N ASN A 90 21.37 -0.13 -7.10
CA ASN A 90 21.95 0.00 -8.43
C ASN A 90 21.93 1.45 -8.96
N PRO A 91 22.53 2.44 -8.28
CA PRO A 91 22.35 3.87 -8.56
C PRO A 91 22.76 4.30 -9.97
N ASN A 92 23.59 3.52 -10.65
CA ASN A 92 24.07 3.77 -12.01
C ASN A 92 23.22 3.10 -13.11
N GLY A 93 22.13 2.44 -12.73
CA GLY A 93 21.22 1.79 -13.68
C GLY A 93 20.61 2.79 -14.66
N ARG A 94 20.49 2.38 -15.93
CA ARG A 94 20.00 3.21 -17.04
C ARG A 94 18.47 3.33 -17.10
N VAL A 95 17.76 2.38 -16.51
CA VAL A 95 16.31 2.37 -16.37
C VAL A 95 15.99 2.56 -14.89
N THR A 96 15.02 3.40 -14.56
CA THR A 96 14.57 3.57 -13.17
C THR A 96 13.25 2.86 -12.95
N VAL A 97 13.20 2.07 -11.90
CA VAL A 97 11.98 1.55 -11.26
C VAL A 97 11.83 2.27 -9.94
N THR A 98 10.68 2.87 -9.69
CA THR A 98 10.32 3.42 -8.38
C THR A 98 9.22 2.56 -7.78
N GLU A 99 9.39 2.15 -6.52
CA GLU A 99 8.40 1.40 -5.75
C GLU A 99 7.90 2.23 -4.58
N PHE A 100 6.58 2.44 -4.48
CA PHE A 100 5.93 2.87 -3.24
C PHE A 100 5.45 1.63 -2.48
N TYR A 101 5.80 1.52 -1.21
CA TYR A 101 5.51 0.31 -0.44
C TYR A 101 5.36 0.57 1.06
N ASP A 102 4.75 -0.41 1.74
CA ASP A 102 4.62 -0.47 3.20
C ASP A 102 5.00 -1.87 3.68
N TYR A 103 5.78 -1.95 4.75
CA TYR A 103 6.27 -3.22 5.30
C TYR A 103 5.19 -4.14 5.87
N ARG A 104 3.99 -3.61 6.11
CA ARG A 104 2.83 -4.37 6.62
C ARG A 104 1.76 -4.62 5.56
N CYS A 105 1.94 -4.10 4.35
CA CYS A 105 1.04 -4.36 3.25
C CYS A 105 1.18 -5.82 2.76
N PRO A 106 0.10 -6.62 2.75
CA PRO A 106 0.18 -8.02 2.30
C PRO A 106 0.69 -8.17 0.86
N HIS A 107 0.30 -7.28 -0.05
CA HIS A 107 0.75 -7.29 -1.43
C HIS A 107 2.23 -6.89 -1.57
N CYS A 108 2.73 -5.96 -0.75
CA CYS A 108 4.16 -5.64 -0.71
C CYS A 108 4.99 -6.83 -0.19
N ILE A 109 4.48 -7.51 0.84
CA ILE A 109 5.09 -8.73 1.38
C ILE A 109 5.14 -9.84 0.31
N SER A 110 4.07 -9.98 -0.49
CA SER A 110 4.02 -10.93 -1.62
C SER A 110 5.04 -10.59 -2.70
N ALA A 111 5.18 -9.32 -3.07
CA ALA A 111 6.08 -8.85 -4.13
C ALA A 111 7.56 -8.85 -3.74
N ALA A 112 7.88 -8.68 -2.46
CA ALA A 112 9.24 -8.41 -1.98
C ALA A 112 10.31 -9.43 -2.43
N PRO A 113 10.07 -10.76 -2.43
CA PRO A 113 11.05 -11.72 -2.92
C PRO A 113 11.45 -11.47 -4.38
N ASP A 114 10.47 -11.15 -5.22
CA ASP A 114 10.70 -10.90 -6.65
C ASP A 114 11.37 -9.54 -6.87
N VAL A 115 11.02 -8.50 -6.11
CA VAL A 115 11.71 -7.20 -6.13
C VAL A 115 13.19 -7.38 -5.79
N VAL A 116 13.53 -8.12 -4.74
CA VAL A 116 14.92 -8.41 -4.37
C VAL A 116 15.64 -9.22 -5.44
N ALA A 117 14.93 -10.17 -6.09
CA ALA A 117 15.48 -10.94 -7.20
C ALA A 117 15.77 -10.04 -8.41
N LEU A 118 14.85 -9.14 -8.78
CA LEU A 118 15.03 -8.19 -9.88
C LEU A 118 16.23 -7.25 -9.65
N ILE A 119 16.41 -6.73 -8.43
CA ILE A 119 17.57 -5.89 -8.09
C ILE A 119 18.89 -6.61 -8.34
N ARG A 120 18.96 -7.90 -8.00
CA ARG A 120 20.16 -8.72 -8.17
C ARG A 120 20.40 -9.12 -9.63
N GLN A 121 19.34 -9.41 -10.37
CA GLN A 121 19.40 -9.87 -11.76
C GLN A 121 19.65 -8.73 -12.75
N HIS A 122 19.27 -7.50 -12.40
CA HIS A 122 19.34 -6.32 -13.26
C HIS A 122 20.19 -5.21 -12.66
N PRO A 123 21.53 -5.33 -12.67
CA PRO A 123 22.42 -4.29 -12.15
C PRO A 123 22.37 -3.01 -12.99
N ASP A 124 21.82 -3.08 -14.21
CA ASP A 124 21.56 -1.96 -15.12
C ASP A 124 20.20 -1.27 -14.87
N VAL A 125 19.45 -1.71 -13.85
CA VAL A 125 18.19 -1.11 -13.40
C VAL A 125 18.39 -0.45 -12.06
N ARG A 126 18.04 0.82 -11.97
CA ARG A 126 18.06 1.64 -10.77
C ARG A 126 16.73 1.50 -10.05
N PHE A 127 16.73 0.98 -8.83
CA PHE A 127 15.54 0.83 -7.97
C PHE A 127 15.51 1.94 -6.94
N VAL A 128 14.45 2.75 -6.95
CA VAL A 128 14.17 3.80 -5.95
C VAL A 128 13.08 3.30 -5.01
N PHE A 129 13.35 3.35 -3.72
CA PHE A 129 12.45 2.91 -2.67
C PHE A 129 11.76 4.11 -2.04
N LYS A 130 10.43 4.17 -2.16
CA LYS A 130 9.56 5.22 -1.60
C LYS A 130 8.80 4.65 -0.41
N GLU A 131 9.27 4.95 0.79
CA GLU A 131 8.56 4.62 2.03
C GLU A 131 7.19 5.26 2.02
N MET A 132 6.13 4.44 2.11
CA MET A 132 4.73 4.86 2.11
C MET A 132 3.96 4.17 3.24
N PRO A 133 4.18 4.56 4.52
CA PRO A 133 3.64 3.86 5.69
C PRO A 133 2.15 4.17 5.91
N ILE A 134 1.26 3.44 5.23
CA ILE A 134 -0.19 3.63 5.27
C ILE A 134 -0.92 2.72 6.29
N PHE A 135 -0.25 1.68 6.80
CA PHE A 135 -0.85 0.73 7.75
C PHE A 135 -0.59 1.07 9.23
N GLY A 136 -0.51 2.36 9.55
CA GLY A 136 -0.52 2.86 10.92
C GLY A 136 0.86 2.99 11.60
N PRO A 137 0.89 3.17 12.94
CA PRO A 137 2.10 3.57 13.67
C PRO A 137 3.29 2.62 13.50
N VAL A 138 3.06 1.30 13.48
CA VAL A 138 4.13 0.31 13.29
C VAL A 138 4.76 0.43 11.90
N SER A 139 3.98 0.70 10.85
CA SER A 139 4.51 0.97 9.51
C SER A 139 5.35 2.24 9.48
N GLN A 140 4.91 3.30 10.18
CA GLN A 140 5.66 4.53 10.30
C GLN A 140 6.99 4.32 11.03
N HIS A 141 6.98 3.51 12.09
CA HIS A 141 8.21 3.17 12.81
C HIS A 141 9.18 2.36 11.91
N ALA A 142 8.68 1.37 11.18
CA ALA A 142 9.49 0.60 10.24
C ALA A 142 10.12 1.46 9.14
N ALA A 143 9.35 2.39 8.55
CA ALA A 143 9.85 3.32 7.55
C ALA A 143 10.98 4.20 8.08
N ARG A 144 10.81 4.80 9.28
CA ARG A 144 11.85 5.62 9.93
C ARG A 144 13.10 4.81 10.26
N ALA A 145 12.93 3.58 10.76
CA ALA A 145 14.05 2.69 11.06
C ALA A 145 14.82 2.27 9.78
N ALA A 146 14.12 2.08 8.67
CA ALA A 146 14.76 1.82 7.38
C ALA A 146 15.53 3.03 6.86
N LEU A 147 14.99 4.24 7.01
CA LEU A 147 15.70 5.48 6.68
C LEU A 147 16.93 5.70 7.56
N ALA A 148 16.88 5.28 8.84
CA ALA A 148 18.05 5.28 9.73
C ALA A 148 19.15 4.33 9.22
N VAL A 149 18.80 3.13 8.72
CA VAL A 149 19.76 2.20 8.08
C VAL A 149 20.33 2.82 6.81
N LYS A 150 19.52 3.45 5.98
CA LYS A 150 19.98 4.18 4.78
C LYS A 150 20.96 5.30 5.15
N LYS A 151 20.64 6.10 6.15
CA LYS A 151 21.48 7.21 6.65
C LYS A 151 22.84 6.71 7.15
N ALA A 152 22.87 5.58 7.81
CA ALA A 152 24.09 4.92 8.28
C ALA A 152 24.86 4.17 7.17
N SER A 153 24.39 4.19 5.91
CA SER A 153 24.94 3.39 4.81
C SER A 153 24.95 1.87 5.09
N GLY A 154 23.96 1.41 5.86
CA GLY A 154 23.77 0.00 6.19
C GLY A 154 23.15 -0.83 5.07
N ASP A 155 22.84 -2.09 5.38
CA ASP A 155 22.23 -3.05 4.44
C ASP A 155 20.72 -2.83 4.30
N TYR A 156 20.32 -1.81 3.55
CA TYR A 156 18.91 -1.47 3.36
C TYR A 156 18.11 -2.58 2.66
N VAL A 157 18.64 -3.17 1.58
CA VAL A 157 17.94 -4.24 0.84
C VAL A 157 17.76 -5.48 1.71
N GLY A 158 18.80 -5.81 2.50
CA GLY A 158 18.68 -6.89 3.47
C GLY A 158 17.71 -6.58 4.61
N LEU A 159 17.55 -5.31 5.02
CA LEU A 159 16.52 -4.90 5.98
C LEU A 159 15.13 -4.98 5.35
N TYR A 160 14.95 -4.45 4.14
CA TYR A 160 13.70 -4.55 3.38
C TYR A 160 13.24 -6.02 3.32
N GLN A 161 14.12 -6.93 2.89
CA GLN A 161 13.82 -8.37 2.85
C GLN A 161 13.46 -8.93 4.24
N ALA A 162 14.20 -8.55 5.28
CA ALA A 162 13.96 -9.02 6.65
C ALA A 162 12.59 -8.56 7.18
N TYR A 163 12.25 -7.28 7.01
CA TYR A 163 10.95 -6.77 7.43
C TYR A 163 9.80 -7.43 6.69
N MET A 164 9.88 -7.53 5.36
CA MET A 164 8.85 -8.16 4.52
C MET A 164 8.65 -9.66 4.82
N SER A 165 9.69 -10.35 5.30
CA SER A 165 9.60 -11.79 5.66
C SER A 165 9.17 -12.03 7.11
N THR A 166 9.10 -11.00 7.95
CA THR A 166 8.78 -11.12 9.37
C THR A 166 7.27 -11.07 9.61
N ARG A 167 6.69 -12.18 10.07
CA ARG A 167 5.29 -12.20 10.46
C ARG A 167 5.08 -11.40 11.75
N GLY A 168 4.05 -10.56 11.77
CA GLY A 168 3.68 -9.80 12.97
C GLY A 168 4.76 -8.80 13.39
N LEU A 169 5.33 -8.08 12.42
CA LEU A 169 6.34 -7.05 12.65
C LEU A 169 5.86 -6.07 13.73
N ASP A 170 6.64 -5.93 14.81
CA ASP A 170 6.41 -5.05 15.94
C ASP A 170 7.63 -4.13 16.19
N ASP A 171 7.46 -3.10 17.04
CA ASP A 171 8.48 -2.08 17.28
C ASP A 171 9.80 -2.67 17.76
N ALA A 172 9.76 -3.66 18.66
CA ALA A 172 10.99 -4.28 19.20
C ALA A 172 11.75 -5.08 18.13
N THR A 173 11.00 -5.76 17.25
CA THR A 173 11.58 -6.52 16.12
C THR A 173 12.12 -5.56 15.05
N ILE A 174 11.43 -4.45 14.79
CA ILE A 174 11.88 -3.39 13.88
C ILE A 174 13.24 -2.88 14.34
N ASP A 175 13.37 -2.43 15.57
CA ASP A 175 14.62 -1.88 16.11
C ASP A 175 15.75 -2.90 16.07
N LYS A 176 15.48 -4.13 16.51
CA LYS A 176 16.45 -5.22 16.49
C LYS A 176 17.00 -5.48 15.09
N LEU A 177 16.15 -5.56 14.10
CA LEU A 177 16.54 -5.81 12.71
C LEU A 177 17.27 -4.62 12.11
N ALA A 178 16.81 -3.39 12.38
CA ALA A 178 17.47 -2.17 11.92
C ALA A 178 18.89 -2.04 12.47
N LEU A 179 19.09 -2.29 13.78
CA LEU A 179 20.41 -2.31 14.40
C LEU A 179 21.31 -3.39 13.79
N ALA A 180 20.79 -4.59 13.56
CA ALA A 180 21.52 -5.68 12.90
C ALA A 180 21.91 -5.36 11.45
N LYS A 181 21.23 -4.43 10.80
CA LYS A 181 21.47 -3.98 9.43
C LYS A 181 22.20 -2.64 9.34
N GLY A 182 22.68 -2.11 10.47
CA GLY A 182 23.62 -0.99 10.51
C GLY A 182 23.03 0.35 10.93
N ALA A 183 21.78 0.42 11.40
CA ALA A 183 21.26 1.64 12.01
C ALA A 183 22.07 2.01 13.28
N HIS A 184 22.22 3.30 13.51
CA HIS A 184 22.79 3.75 14.79
C HIS A 184 21.70 3.83 15.86
N PRO A 185 21.95 3.40 17.10
CA PRO A 185 20.95 3.48 18.17
C PRO A 185 20.35 4.86 18.39
N ALA A 186 21.15 5.90 18.18
CA ALA A 186 20.70 7.29 18.32
C ALA A 186 19.62 7.68 17.29
N ASP A 187 19.64 7.10 16.09
CA ASP A 187 18.66 7.37 15.03
C ASP A 187 17.34 6.62 15.25
N LEU A 188 17.31 5.61 16.13
CA LEU A 188 16.11 4.87 16.54
C LEU A 188 15.53 5.40 17.87
N ALA A 189 16.23 6.32 18.54
CA ALA A 189 15.77 6.87 19.81
C ALA A 189 14.49 7.72 19.63
N PRO A 190 13.61 7.83 20.66
CA PRO A 190 12.39 8.65 20.57
C PRO A 190 12.65 10.11 20.15
N ALA A 191 13.80 10.66 20.49
CA ALA A 191 14.19 12.03 20.09
C ALA A 191 14.38 12.17 18.57
N ALA A 192 14.62 11.09 17.84
CA ALA A 192 14.78 11.07 16.39
C ALA A 192 13.47 10.72 15.64
N ALA A 193 12.39 10.42 16.36
CA ALA A 193 11.15 9.88 15.79
C ALA A 193 10.50 10.74 14.70
N HIS A 194 10.81 12.04 14.62
CA HIS A 194 10.20 12.98 13.67
C HIS A 194 11.18 13.53 12.62
N GLN A 195 12.45 13.09 12.63
CA GLN A 195 13.46 13.64 11.71
C GLN A 195 13.16 13.38 10.23
N ASP A 196 12.44 12.29 9.93
CA ASP A 196 12.11 11.87 8.57
C ASP A 196 10.66 12.18 8.16
N ASP A 197 9.86 12.81 9.03
CA ASP A 197 8.44 13.09 8.76
C ASP A 197 8.25 13.95 7.49
N ALA A 198 9.10 14.93 7.27
CA ALA A 198 9.05 15.76 6.06
C ALA A 198 9.36 14.96 4.77
N HIS A 199 10.19 13.91 4.87
CA HIS A 199 10.45 13.03 3.73
C HIS A 199 9.28 12.09 3.46
N LEU A 200 8.74 11.46 4.50
CA LEU A 200 7.54 10.61 4.38
C LEU A 200 6.33 11.40 3.87
N ALA A 201 6.14 12.63 4.33
CA ALA A 201 5.10 13.53 3.82
C ALA A 201 5.31 13.90 2.34
N ALA A 202 6.57 14.10 1.91
CA ALA A 202 6.88 14.36 0.50
C ALA A 202 6.57 13.15 -0.39
N ASN A 203 6.85 11.92 0.08
CA ASN A 203 6.48 10.70 -0.62
C ASN A 203 4.96 10.56 -0.74
N ALA A 204 4.22 10.82 0.36
CA ALA A 204 2.76 10.82 0.36
C ALA A 204 2.17 11.84 -0.61
N ALA A 205 2.73 13.05 -0.68
CA ALA A 205 2.28 14.08 -1.64
C ALA A 205 2.52 13.69 -3.11
N ILE A 206 3.61 12.97 -3.42
CA ILE A 206 3.85 12.43 -4.76
C ILE A 206 2.84 11.32 -5.07
N PHE A 207 2.61 10.43 -4.12
CA PHE A 207 1.66 9.32 -4.22
C PHE A 207 0.24 9.82 -4.52
N GLU A 208 -0.24 10.79 -3.75
CA GLU A 208 -1.52 11.46 -3.96
C GLU A 208 -1.59 12.18 -5.32
N LYS A 209 -0.54 12.91 -5.70
CA LYS A 209 -0.50 13.64 -6.97
C LYS A 209 -0.50 12.73 -8.20
N LEU A 210 0.00 11.51 -8.05
CA LEU A 210 -0.06 10.46 -9.06
C LEU A 210 -1.37 9.65 -9.01
N ASP A 211 -2.31 10.03 -8.14
CA ASP A 211 -3.61 9.36 -7.96
C ASP A 211 -3.46 7.85 -7.66
N LEU A 212 -2.45 7.52 -6.84
CA LEU A 212 -2.19 6.14 -6.43
C LEU A 212 -3.03 5.81 -5.19
N GLU A 213 -3.70 4.67 -5.19
CA GLU A 213 -4.63 4.30 -4.13
C GLU A 213 -4.10 3.22 -3.18
N GLY A 214 -3.05 2.50 -3.57
CA GLY A 214 -2.54 1.37 -2.78
C GLY A 214 -1.07 1.05 -3.02
N THR A 215 -0.54 0.20 -2.15
CA THR A 215 0.81 -0.33 -2.24
C THR A 215 0.80 -1.85 -2.50
N PRO A 216 1.80 -2.41 -3.21
CA PRO A 216 2.87 -1.69 -3.88
C PRO A 216 2.38 -0.96 -5.14
N ALA A 217 3.05 0.14 -5.49
CA ALA A 217 2.87 0.77 -6.78
C ALA A 217 4.25 0.98 -7.42
N PHE A 218 4.43 0.44 -8.61
CA PHE A 218 5.69 0.54 -9.34
C PHE A 218 5.55 1.49 -10.53
N ILE A 219 6.56 2.31 -10.74
CA ILE A 219 6.67 3.20 -11.90
C ILE A 219 7.94 2.87 -12.67
N VAL A 220 7.77 2.48 -13.95
CA VAL A 220 8.88 2.16 -14.87
C VAL A 220 8.78 3.07 -16.09
N GLY A 221 9.60 4.11 -16.14
CA GLY A 221 9.47 5.14 -17.15
C GLY A 221 8.13 5.88 -17.03
N ASN A 222 7.21 5.67 -17.98
CA ASN A 222 5.84 6.21 -17.95
C ASN A 222 4.77 5.15 -17.66
N GLN A 223 5.18 3.93 -17.36
CA GLN A 223 4.25 2.83 -17.08
C GLN A 223 4.05 2.68 -15.59
N PHE A 224 2.80 2.47 -15.19
CA PHE A 224 2.40 2.20 -13.81
C PHE A 224 2.01 0.72 -13.70
N VAL A 225 2.50 0.05 -12.68
CA VAL A 225 2.08 -1.31 -12.31
C VAL A 225 1.59 -1.25 -10.87
N LEU A 226 0.32 -1.49 -10.67
CA LEU A 226 -0.35 -1.41 -9.38
C LEU A 226 -0.50 -2.82 -8.78
N GLY A 227 -0.31 -2.91 -7.47
CA GLY A 227 -0.34 -4.19 -6.78
C GLY A 227 0.89 -5.07 -7.06
N ASP A 228 0.78 -6.35 -6.71
CA ASP A 228 1.86 -7.34 -6.80
C ASP A 228 1.87 -8.12 -8.13
N ASP A 229 1.44 -7.48 -9.24
CA ASP A 229 1.56 -8.07 -10.57
C ASP A 229 3.01 -8.05 -11.08
N MET A 230 3.80 -8.98 -10.60
CA MET A 230 5.21 -9.11 -10.97
C MET A 230 5.41 -9.48 -12.45
N LYS A 231 4.39 -10.06 -13.11
CA LYS A 231 4.44 -10.32 -14.55
C LYS A 231 4.35 -9.01 -15.35
N ALA A 232 3.43 -8.14 -14.98
CA ALA A 232 3.31 -6.80 -15.58
C ALA A 232 4.57 -5.97 -15.32
N LEU A 233 5.14 -6.01 -14.10
CA LEU A 233 6.39 -5.32 -13.77
C LEU A 233 7.56 -5.81 -14.65
N ASN A 234 7.72 -7.11 -14.82
CA ASN A 234 8.75 -7.69 -15.69
C ASN A 234 8.55 -7.29 -17.16
N ALA A 235 7.31 -7.24 -17.64
CA ALA A 235 7.01 -6.80 -19.01
C ALA A 235 7.34 -5.31 -19.21
N ALA A 236 6.97 -4.44 -18.26
CA ALA A 236 7.30 -3.02 -18.27
C ALA A 236 8.82 -2.79 -18.27
N LEU A 237 9.54 -3.53 -17.42
CA LEU A 237 10.99 -3.47 -17.31
C LEU A 237 11.67 -3.93 -18.61
N THR A 238 11.24 -5.05 -19.17
CA THR A 238 11.77 -5.56 -20.46
C THR A 238 11.57 -4.54 -21.57
N SER A 239 10.38 -3.93 -21.65
CA SER A 239 10.09 -2.86 -22.62
C SER A 239 10.99 -1.65 -22.42
N ALA A 240 11.19 -1.21 -21.18
CA ALA A 240 12.05 -0.06 -20.87
C ALA A 240 13.53 -0.33 -21.16
N LEU A 241 13.99 -1.55 -20.90
CA LEU A 241 15.37 -1.97 -21.22
C LEU A 241 15.62 -2.10 -22.72
N ALA A 242 14.61 -2.49 -23.50
CA ALA A 242 14.69 -2.57 -24.97
C ALA A 242 14.64 -1.20 -25.65
N ALA A 243 14.08 -0.17 -25.00
CA ALA A 243 14.02 1.18 -25.53
C ALA A 243 15.43 1.78 -25.63
N LYS A 244 15.80 2.33 -26.81
CA LYS A 244 17.06 3.04 -26.96
C LYS A 244 17.09 4.26 -26.03
N PRO A 245 18.23 4.58 -25.41
CA PRO A 245 18.36 5.80 -24.62
C PRO A 245 17.93 7.01 -25.47
N THR A 246 16.87 7.68 -25.06
CA THR A 246 16.54 8.99 -25.65
C THR A 246 17.70 9.92 -25.29
N GLN A 247 18.50 10.34 -26.29
CA GLN A 247 19.50 11.36 -26.09
C GLN A 247 18.81 12.65 -25.68
N THR A 248 18.59 12.83 -24.36
CA THR A 248 18.29 14.14 -23.81
C THR A 248 19.54 14.98 -24.00
N ALA A 249 19.44 15.95 -24.91
CA ALA A 249 20.48 16.90 -25.21
C ALA A 249 21.13 17.44 -23.92
N ARG A 250 22.43 17.23 -23.80
CA ARG A 250 23.26 18.01 -22.89
C ARG A 250 23.28 19.43 -23.45
N SER A 251 22.57 20.31 -22.82
CA SER A 251 22.76 21.76 -22.96
C SER A 251 23.15 22.33 -21.61
#